data_1c9472c4294112b4b821aa0b81bf64f2
#
_entry.id   1c9472c4294112b4b821aa0b81bf64f2
#
_cell.length_a   1.000
_cell.length_b   1.000
_cell.length_c   1.000
_cell.angle_alpha   90.00
_cell.angle_beta   90.00
_cell.angle_gamma   90.00
#
_symmetry.space_group_name_H-M   'P 1'
#
loop_
_entity.id
_entity.type
_entity.pdbx_description
1 polymer ?
#
loop_
_entity_poly.entity_id
_entity_poly.type
_entity_poly.pdbx_seq_one_letter_code
_entity_poly.pdbx_strand_id
1 'polypeptide(L)'
;TAIRDYVEPGQYKYGALAPYEIISNKWISARELVQLKMIENLLDLYDNKGGFSLSLKVLMEELQLEPFEFYERFSEFFYESGYQHRSHKKEDLYRIMNKFAESENLGQRIKECLGQDLEATMNFDAVKKFYRKGWNI
;
A
#
# COMPACT_ATOMS: atom_id res chain seq x y z
N THR A 1 19.63 -19.42 -1.82
CA THR A 1 20.17 -19.44 -2.18
C THR A 1 20.46 -19.35 -2.26
N ALA A 2 19.94 -19.08 -1.73
CA ALA A 2 20.40 -18.98 -1.96
C ALA A 2 20.58 -18.82 -2.12
N ILE A 3 20.12 -18.92 -1.71
CA ILE A 3 20.51 -18.84 -2.10
C ILE A 3 20.85 -18.60 -2.45
N ARG A 4 20.44 -18.41 -2.09
CA ARG A 4 20.89 -18.36 -2.59
C ARG A 4 21.31 -17.87 -2.83
N ASP A 5 20.98 -18.05 -2.14
CA ASP A 5 21.42 -17.85 -2.53
C ASP A 5 21.67 -17.41 -2.48
N TYR A 6 21.55 -17.25 -1.95
CA TYR A 6 21.93 -17.11 -2.15
C TYR A 6 22.20 -16.52 -2.28
N VAL A 7 21.74 -16.18 -1.62
CA VAL A 7 22.03 -15.89 -1.92
C VAL A 7 22.36 -15.32 -2.02
N GLU A 8 22.14 -15.02 -1.61
CA GLU A 8 22.51 -14.80 -1.79
C GLU A 8 22.54 -14.13 -1.88
N PRO A 9 22.76 -14.25 -1.40
CA PRO A 9 22.66 -13.73 -1.54
C PRO A 9 22.50 -13.11 -1.77
N GLY A 10 22.28 -13.03 -1.22
CA GLY A 10 21.89 -12.64 -1.57
C GLY A 10 21.54 -12.30 -1.87
N GLN A 11 21.09 -12.36 -1.88
CA GLN A 11 20.70 -12.41 -2.25
C GLN A 11 20.02 -12.22 -2.66
N TYR A 12 19.47 -12.08 -2.78
CA TYR A 12 18.74 -12.30 -3.28
C TYR A 12 18.08 -11.67 -3.72
N LYS A 13 17.66 -11.56 -3.87
CA LYS A 13 16.79 -11.36 -4.25
C LYS A 13 16.04 -11.01 -4.17
N TYR A 14 15.20 -10.87 -4.09
CA TYR A 14 14.25 -10.97 -4.05
C TYR A 14 13.64 -10.83 -4.65
N GLY A 15 13.10 -11.03 -4.81
CA GLY A 15 12.37 -11.15 -5.20
C GLY A 15 12.07 -11.47 -5.17
N ALA A 16 11.60 -11.55 -5.20
CA ALA A 16 11.29 -12.05 -5.13
C ALA A 16 11.33 -12.64 -4.78
N LEU A 17 10.94 -12.83 -4.66
CA LEU A 17 11.04 -13.56 -4.27
C LEU A 17 10.97 -14.27 -4.00
N ALA A 18 10.77 -14.44 -3.79
CA ALA A 18 10.78 -15.12 -3.44
C ALA A 18 10.80 -15.51 -2.96
N PRO A 19 10.66 -15.77 -2.62
CA PRO A 19 10.68 -16.08 -2.06
C PRO A 19 11.02 -16.04 -1.40
N TYR A 20 10.87 -15.87 -0.80
CA TYR A 20 11.50 -15.81 0.04
C TYR A 20 11.51 -16.42 1.03
N GLU A 21 10.97 -17.02 1.44
CA GLU A 21 11.03 -17.58 2.40
C GLU A 21 12.09 -18.15 2.81
N ILE A 22 12.65 -18.44 2.38
CA ILE A 22 13.72 -18.85 2.70
C ILE A 22 14.55 -18.17 3.22
N ILE A 23 14.28 -17.32 3.24
CA ILE A 23 15.00 -16.53 3.65
C ILE A 23 14.96 -16.33 4.95
N SER A 24 14.31 -16.92 5.64
CA SER A 24 14.36 -16.73 6.96
C SER A 24 15.67 -17.08 7.34
N ASN A 25 16.29 -16.34 7.96
CA ASN A 25 17.59 -16.64 8.33
C ASN A 25 17.91 -15.81 9.55
N LYS A 26 19.10 -15.90 10.04
CA LYS A 26 19.46 -15.19 11.26
C LYS A 26 19.51 -13.68 11.09
N TRP A 27 19.36 -13.20 9.87
CA TRP A 27 19.40 -11.77 9.59
C TRP A 27 18.07 -11.10 9.68
N ILE A 28 16.98 -11.88 9.63
CA ILE A 28 15.63 -11.32 9.66
C ILE A 28 14.89 -11.89 10.86
N SER A 29 14.47 -11.02 11.74
CA SER A 29 13.67 -11.44 12.90
C SER A 29 12.24 -11.76 12.47
N ALA A 30 11.52 -12.49 13.34
CA ALA A 30 10.11 -12.79 13.09
C ALA A 30 9.30 -11.51 12.93
N ARG A 31 9.64 -10.48 13.71
CA ARG A 31 8.95 -9.20 13.67
C ARG A 31 9.15 -8.52 12.31
N GLU A 32 10.38 -8.52 11.82
CA GLU A 32 10.69 -7.93 10.53
C GLU A 32 9.98 -8.69 9.40
N LEU A 33 9.88 -9.99 9.53
CA LEU A 33 9.20 -10.79 8.53
C LEU A 33 7.71 -10.46 8.46
N VAL A 34 7.07 -10.30 9.62
CA VAL A 34 5.67 -9.88 9.68
C VAL A 34 5.51 -8.51 9.04
N GLN A 35 6.40 -7.59 9.35
CA GLN A 35 6.36 -6.24 8.77
C GLN A 35 6.48 -6.27 7.25
N LEU A 36 7.38 -7.09 6.73
CA LEU A 36 7.53 -7.24 5.28
C LEU A 36 6.28 -7.79 4.63
N LYS A 37 5.60 -8.71 5.30
CA LYS A 37 4.34 -9.25 4.77
C LYS A 37 3.24 -8.21 4.77
N MET A 38 3.21 -7.35 5.76
CA MET A 38 2.26 -6.24 5.80
C MET A 38 2.50 -5.28 4.63
N ILE A 39 3.76 -4.94 4.38
CA ILE A 39 4.14 -4.08 3.27
C ILE A 39 3.76 -4.73 1.94
N GLU A 40 4.03 -6.01 1.81
CA GLU A 40 3.71 -6.78 0.61
C GLU A 40 2.21 -6.74 0.30
N ASN A 41 1.39 -6.86 1.34
CA ASN A 41 -0.05 -6.79 1.19
C ASN A 41 -0.50 -5.42 0.66
N LEU A 42 0.07 -4.35 1.20
CA LEU A 42 -0.28 -3.01 0.74
C LEU A 42 0.20 -2.75 -0.69
N LEU A 43 1.38 -3.27 -1.04
CA LEU A 43 1.86 -3.20 -2.42
C LEU A 43 0.89 -3.87 -3.38
N ASP A 44 0.38 -5.05 -3.00
CA ASP A 44 -0.57 -5.75 -3.85
C ASP A 44 -1.86 -4.96 -4.00
N LEU A 45 -2.38 -4.42 -2.91
CA LEU A 45 -3.65 -3.69 -2.94
C LEU A 45 -3.55 -2.39 -3.73
N TYR A 46 -2.45 -1.66 -3.62
CA TYR A 46 -2.37 -0.30 -4.14
C TYR A 46 -1.49 -0.15 -5.37
N ASP A 47 -0.40 -0.89 -5.46
CA ASP A 47 0.50 -0.76 -6.58
C ASP A 47 0.19 -1.76 -7.69
N ASN A 48 0.12 -3.04 -7.34
CA ASN A 48 -0.07 -4.09 -8.34
C ASN A 48 -1.43 -4.03 -9.03
N LYS A 49 -2.47 -3.68 -8.29
CA LYS A 49 -3.81 -3.60 -8.88
C LYS A 49 -4.06 -2.30 -9.62
N GLY A 50 -3.21 -1.31 -9.39
CA GLY A 50 -3.29 -0.04 -10.10
C GLY A 50 -4.42 0.86 -9.67
N GLY A 51 -4.51 2.01 -10.34
CA GLY A 51 -5.59 2.94 -10.08
C GLY A 51 -5.28 4.01 -9.05
N PHE A 52 -4.04 4.08 -8.56
CA PHE A 52 -3.65 5.03 -7.52
C PHE A 52 -2.37 5.80 -7.88
N SER A 53 -2.00 5.81 -9.14
CA SER A 53 -0.70 6.35 -9.57
C SER A 53 -0.44 7.77 -9.11
N LEU A 54 -1.39 8.66 -9.34
CA LEU A 54 -1.22 10.08 -8.99
C LEU A 54 -1.18 10.25 -7.48
N SER A 55 -2.11 9.61 -6.78
CA SER A 55 -2.22 9.73 -5.32
C SER A 55 -0.98 9.20 -4.63
N LEU A 56 -0.46 8.05 -5.06
CA LEU A 56 0.76 7.49 -4.49
C LEU A 56 1.94 8.42 -4.70
N LYS A 57 2.08 8.93 -5.93
CA LYS A 57 3.17 9.83 -6.26
C LYS A 57 3.15 11.08 -5.38
N VAL A 58 1.98 11.70 -5.27
CA VAL A 58 1.86 12.93 -4.50
C VAL A 58 2.09 12.69 -3.01
N LEU A 59 1.56 11.57 -2.48
CA LEU A 59 1.77 11.24 -1.08
C LEU A 59 3.25 11.04 -0.77
N MET A 60 3.97 10.31 -1.61
CA MET A 60 5.39 10.09 -1.40
C MET A 60 6.17 11.39 -1.46
N GLU A 61 5.80 12.27 -2.39
CA GLU A 61 6.46 13.57 -2.53
C GLU A 61 6.18 14.46 -1.34
N GLU A 62 4.93 14.53 -0.92
CA GLU A 62 4.56 15.41 0.21
C GLU A 62 5.16 14.94 1.53
N LEU A 63 5.23 13.63 1.72
CA LEU A 63 5.83 13.07 2.93
C LEU A 63 7.34 12.93 2.83
N GLN A 64 7.90 13.15 1.64
CA GLN A 64 9.34 13.03 1.40
C GLN A 64 9.86 11.66 1.78
N LEU A 65 9.12 10.62 1.36
CA LEU A 65 9.44 9.23 1.67
C LEU A 65 9.77 8.48 0.38
N GLU A 66 10.76 7.59 0.47
CA GLU A 66 11.00 6.62 -0.58
C GLU A 66 9.90 5.56 -0.56
N PRO A 67 9.70 4.83 -1.66
CA PRO A 67 8.59 3.88 -1.73
C PRO A 67 8.53 2.88 -0.57
N PHE A 68 9.66 2.32 -0.17
CA PHE A 68 9.67 1.35 0.92
C PHE A 68 9.19 1.99 2.23
N GLU A 69 9.72 3.18 2.53
CA GLU A 69 9.37 3.89 3.76
C GLU A 69 7.88 4.28 3.74
N PHE A 70 7.39 4.68 2.57
CA PHE A 70 5.97 5.03 2.44
C PHE A 70 5.09 3.83 2.74
N TYR A 71 5.38 2.67 2.12
CA TYR A 71 4.56 1.49 2.34
C TYR A 71 4.69 0.95 3.76
N GLU A 72 5.86 1.14 4.36
CA GLU A 72 6.05 0.78 5.76
C GLU A 72 5.09 1.60 6.64
N ARG A 73 5.08 2.90 6.46
CA ARG A 73 4.21 3.78 7.24
C ARG A 73 2.73 3.53 6.95
N PHE A 74 2.39 3.35 5.69
CA PHE A 74 1.01 3.11 5.28
C PHE A 74 0.52 1.76 5.82
N SER A 75 1.37 0.74 5.78
CA SER A 75 0.97 -0.57 6.30
C SER A 75 0.76 -0.54 7.81
N GLU A 76 1.56 0.20 8.54
CA GLU A 76 1.35 0.39 9.97
C GLU A 76 -0.01 1.01 10.24
N PHE A 77 -0.36 2.06 9.52
CA PHE A 77 -1.66 2.70 9.65
C PHE A 77 -2.79 1.71 9.34
N PHE A 78 -2.66 1.01 8.25
CA PHE A 78 -3.67 0.07 7.76
C PHE A 78 -3.96 -1.02 8.80
N TYR A 79 -2.90 -1.61 9.34
CA TYR A 79 -3.04 -2.71 10.28
C TYR A 79 -3.46 -2.23 11.68
N GLU A 80 -2.99 -1.08 12.11
CA GLU A 80 -3.41 -0.51 13.39
C GLU A 80 -4.88 -0.10 13.36
N SER A 81 -5.37 0.29 12.21
CA SER A 81 -6.78 0.66 12.04
C SER A 81 -7.70 -0.55 11.93
N GLY A 82 -7.14 -1.75 11.78
CA GLY A 82 -7.95 -2.97 11.72
C GLY A 82 -8.51 -3.29 10.35
N TYR A 83 -8.08 -2.60 9.31
CA TYR A 83 -8.61 -2.83 7.97
C TYR A 83 -8.28 -4.22 7.42
N GLN A 84 -7.25 -4.88 7.95
CA GLN A 84 -6.88 -6.21 7.51
C GLN A 84 -7.90 -7.27 7.88
N HIS A 85 -8.82 -6.96 8.78
CA HIS A 85 -9.78 -7.95 9.28
C HIS A 85 -10.96 -8.20 8.37
N ARG A 86 -11.04 -7.49 7.25
CA ARG A 86 -12.13 -7.68 6.30
C ARG A 86 -11.66 -7.36 4.89
N SER A 87 -12.40 -7.87 3.91
CA SER A 87 -12.14 -7.58 2.51
C SER A 87 -12.61 -6.17 2.16
N HIS A 88 -11.96 -5.59 1.17
CA HIS A 88 -12.31 -4.24 0.73
C HIS A 88 -12.51 -4.20 -0.77
N LYS A 89 -13.54 -3.49 -1.20
CA LYS A 89 -13.72 -3.18 -2.61
C LYS A 89 -12.75 -2.09 -3.00
N LYS A 90 -12.58 -1.90 -4.31
CA LYS A 90 -11.67 -0.87 -4.79
C LYS A 90 -12.04 0.51 -4.26
N GLU A 91 -13.35 0.79 -4.19
CA GLU A 91 -13.84 2.07 -3.66
C GLU A 91 -13.36 2.30 -2.22
N ASP A 92 -13.37 1.23 -1.42
CA ASP A 92 -12.93 1.35 -0.03
C ASP A 92 -11.45 1.65 0.07
N LEU A 93 -10.66 1.16 -0.88
CA LEU A 93 -9.22 1.44 -0.88
C LEU A 93 -8.94 2.94 -1.07
N TYR A 94 -9.76 3.62 -1.88
CA TYR A 94 -9.66 5.08 -2.01
C TYR A 94 -9.99 5.76 -0.69
N ARG A 95 -11.01 5.28 0.00
CA ARG A 95 -11.41 5.84 1.29
C ARG A 95 -10.35 5.62 2.35
N ILE A 96 -9.73 4.44 2.37
CA ILE A 96 -8.68 4.11 3.32
C ILE A 96 -7.46 5.00 3.10
N MET A 97 -7.06 5.20 1.84
CA MET A 97 -5.92 6.07 1.54
C MET A 97 -6.20 7.51 1.95
N ASN A 98 -7.45 7.96 1.78
CA ASN A 98 -7.86 9.27 2.26
C ASN A 98 -7.73 9.39 3.78
N LYS A 99 -8.12 8.36 4.51
CA LYS A 99 -7.99 8.36 5.96
C LYS A 99 -6.53 8.41 6.39
N PHE A 100 -5.67 7.69 5.68
CA PHE A 100 -4.24 7.75 5.93
C PHE A 100 -3.72 9.18 5.69
N ALA A 101 -4.12 9.78 4.58
CA ALA A 101 -3.70 11.14 4.26
C ALA A 101 -4.18 12.14 5.32
N GLU A 102 -5.39 11.95 5.83
CA GLU A 102 -5.90 12.80 6.90
C GLU A 102 -5.04 12.68 8.16
N SER A 103 -4.58 11.47 8.47
CA SER A 103 -3.73 11.27 9.63
C SER A 103 -2.37 11.93 9.47
N GLU A 104 -1.97 12.22 8.23
CA GLU A 104 -0.70 12.92 7.93
C GLU A 104 -0.93 14.39 7.61
N ASN A 105 -2.14 14.90 7.85
CA ASN A 105 -2.52 16.29 7.59
C ASN A 105 -2.50 16.66 6.10
N LEU A 106 -2.75 15.69 5.24
CA LEU A 106 -2.76 15.88 3.79
C LEU A 106 -4.09 15.54 3.15
N GLY A 107 -5.15 15.32 3.98
CA GLY A 107 -6.42 14.83 3.48
C GLY A 107 -7.03 15.67 2.38
N GLN A 108 -7.03 16.99 2.55
CA GLN A 108 -7.62 17.91 1.58
C GLN A 108 -6.95 17.77 0.22
N ARG A 109 -5.62 17.78 0.21
CA ARG A 109 -4.84 17.72 -1.01
C ARG A 109 -4.96 16.37 -1.71
N ILE A 110 -4.91 15.31 -0.93
CA ILE A 110 -4.94 13.96 -1.49
C ILE A 110 -6.32 13.62 -2.01
N LYS A 111 -7.37 14.18 -1.45
CA LYS A 111 -8.73 13.94 -1.93
C LYS A 111 -8.88 14.30 -3.40
N GLU A 112 -8.26 15.38 -3.83
CA GLU A 112 -8.30 15.77 -5.24
C GLU A 112 -7.58 14.75 -6.11
N CYS A 113 -6.42 14.29 -5.66
CA CYS A 113 -5.67 13.29 -6.40
C CYS A 113 -6.42 11.96 -6.45
N LEU A 114 -7.02 11.57 -5.34
CA LEU A 114 -7.82 10.34 -5.29
C LEU A 114 -9.03 10.43 -6.21
N GLY A 115 -9.66 11.61 -6.26
CA GLY A 115 -10.77 11.82 -7.17
C GLY A 115 -10.37 11.67 -8.63
N GLN A 116 -9.22 12.20 -9.00
CA GLN A 116 -8.72 12.05 -10.37
C GLN A 116 -8.40 10.60 -10.69
N ASP A 117 -7.73 9.89 -9.77
CA ASP A 117 -7.43 8.47 -9.96
C ASP A 117 -8.72 7.64 -10.06
N LEU A 118 -9.69 7.95 -9.22
CA LEU A 118 -10.97 7.26 -9.20
C LEU A 118 -11.69 7.43 -10.55
N GLU A 119 -11.76 8.66 -11.04
CA GLU A 119 -12.43 8.96 -12.30
C GLU A 119 -11.72 8.34 -13.49
N ALA A 120 -10.40 8.23 -13.42
CA ALA A 120 -9.63 7.60 -14.50
C ALA A 120 -9.77 6.08 -14.49
N THR A 121 -10.12 5.51 -13.35
CA THR A 121 -10.15 4.06 -13.17
C THR A 121 -11.54 3.46 -13.27
N MET A 122 -12.55 4.14 -12.78
CA MET A 122 -13.90 3.62 -12.69
C MET A 122 -14.82 4.25 -13.73
N ASN A 123 -15.90 3.52 -14.06
CA ASN A 123 -16.87 4.06 -14.99
C ASN A 123 -17.72 5.14 -14.32
N PHE A 124 -18.50 5.85 -15.15
CA PHE A 124 -19.28 6.99 -14.70
C PHE A 124 -20.27 6.64 -13.56
N ASP A 125 -20.94 5.50 -13.69
CA ASP A 125 -21.92 5.10 -12.69
C ASP A 125 -21.27 4.78 -11.36
N ALA A 126 -20.10 4.13 -11.38
CA ALA A 126 -19.36 3.80 -10.18
C ALA A 126 -18.86 5.06 -9.47
N VAL A 127 -18.41 6.05 -10.24
CA VAL A 127 -17.96 7.33 -9.70
C VAL A 127 -19.11 8.06 -9.01
N LYS A 128 -20.25 8.11 -9.67
CA LYS A 128 -21.45 8.75 -9.08
C LYS A 128 -21.85 8.07 -7.78
N LYS A 129 -21.83 6.76 -7.79
CA LYS A 129 -22.20 5.98 -6.61
C LYS A 129 -21.23 6.23 -5.46
N PHE A 130 -19.94 6.32 -5.80
CA PHE A 130 -18.91 6.62 -4.80
C PHE A 130 -19.18 7.97 -4.12
N TYR A 131 -19.39 9.01 -4.92
CA TYR A 131 -19.60 10.34 -4.35
C TYR A 131 -20.92 10.45 -3.58
N ARG A 132 -21.91 9.63 -3.95
CA ARG A 132 -23.16 9.60 -3.20
C ARG A 132 -22.92 9.01 -1.80
N LYS A 133 -22.09 7.97 -1.69
CA LYS A 133 -21.78 7.36 -0.41
C LYS A 133 -20.76 8.17 0.40
N GLY A 134 -19.89 8.87 -0.28
CA GLY A 134 -18.89 9.72 0.36
C GLY A 134 -17.60 9.01 0.73
N TRP A 135 -16.78 9.71 1.48
CA TRP A 135 -15.41 9.29 1.78
C TRP A 135 -15.26 8.48 3.07
N ASN A 136 -16.30 8.33 3.83
CA ASN A 136 -16.21 7.60 5.09
C ASN A 136 -16.32 6.10 4.87
N ILE A 137 -15.47 5.37 5.59
CA ILE A 137 -15.46 3.93 5.48
C ILE A 137 -16.00 3.29 6.75
#